data_e937aaf2704d237222b28cf17caf35a2
#
_entry.id   e937aaf2704d237222b28cf17caf35a2
#
_cell.length_a   1.000
_cell.length_b   1.000
_cell.length_c   1.000
_cell.angle_alpha   90.00
_cell.angle_beta   90.00
_cell.angle_gamma   90.00
#
_symmetry.space_group_name_H-M   'P 1'
#
loop_
_entity.id
_entity.type
_entity.pdbx_description
1 polymer ?
#
loop_
_entity_poly.entity_id
_entity_poly.type
_entity_poly.pdbx_seq_one_letter_code
_entity_poly.pdbx_strand_id
1 'polypeptide(L)'
;IDPLCGWLTGFLRRPLPAAGGEVLTLAGLDGQVAEMEFWIAVHEVGLARLDALVCSHTLGGVARPALQPGQLNGMLKGFIDLVAEHEGRYYVVDYKSNWLGPDDAAYSAEAMTREILAHRYELQYVLYLLALHRLLKLRLPDYDYDRHVGGALYLFLRGSHGAAGGVHAERPPRVLIEALDEQARLLVDVEGERTAHAAHAALLQPGLRGVEQGTEHACLVDAL
;
A
#
# COMPACT_ATOMS: atom_id res chain seq x y z
N ILE A 1 33.72 3.66 -2.28
CA ILE A 1 32.34 3.37 -1.82
C ILE A 1 31.86 2.19 -2.63
N ASP A 2 31.35 1.16 -1.96
CA ASP A 2 30.74 -0.01 -2.58
C ASP A 2 29.63 0.45 -3.57
N PRO A 3 29.60 -0.03 -4.80
CA PRO A 3 28.57 0.32 -5.79
C PRO A 3 27.13 0.17 -5.24
N LEU A 4 26.88 -0.84 -4.41
CA LEU A 4 25.59 -1.06 -3.77
C LEU A 4 25.25 0.08 -2.78
N CYS A 5 26.19 0.52 -1.98
CA CYS A 5 25.99 1.66 -1.08
C CYS A 5 25.70 2.95 -1.85
N GLY A 6 26.39 3.16 -2.96
CA GLY A 6 26.15 4.30 -3.85
C GLY A 6 24.76 4.29 -4.45
N TRP A 7 24.33 3.13 -4.97
CA TRP A 7 22.99 2.93 -5.50
C TRP A 7 21.92 3.15 -4.43
N LEU A 8 22.05 2.52 -3.26
CA LEU A 8 21.08 2.63 -2.17
C LEU A 8 20.95 4.08 -1.69
N THR A 9 22.08 4.79 -1.52
CA THR A 9 22.05 6.20 -1.13
C THR A 9 21.32 7.06 -2.16
N GLY A 10 21.57 6.82 -3.44
CA GLY A 10 20.88 7.49 -4.53
C GLY A 10 19.38 7.18 -4.55
N PHE A 11 19.03 5.91 -4.33
CA PHE A 11 17.64 5.46 -4.26
C PHE A 11 16.87 6.14 -3.11
N LEU A 12 17.44 6.19 -1.91
CA LEU A 12 16.79 6.79 -0.74
C LEU A 12 16.57 8.31 -0.88
N ARG A 13 17.43 9.00 -1.63
CA ARG A 13 17.37 10.46 -1.82
C ARG A 13 16.64 10.88 -3.08
N ARG A 14 16.19 9.93 -3.87
CA ARG A 14 15.51 10.21 -5.13
C ARG A 14 14.13 10.82 -4.87
N PRO A 15 13.72 11.84 -5.67
CA PRO A 15 12.36 12.35 -5.66
C PRO A 15 11.34 11.27 -6.04
N LEU A 16 10.32 11.09 -5.23
CA LEU A 16 9.20 10.19 -5.44
C LEU A 16 7.94 11.04 -5.61
N PRO A 17 7.45 11.24 -6.84
CA PRO A 17 6.23 11.98 -7.08
C PRO A 17 5.03 11.20 -6.56
N ALA A 18 4.22 11.81 -5.71
CA ALA A 18 2.97 11.27 -5.22
C ALA A 18 1.78 11.71 -6.10
N ALA A 19 0.65 11.00 -5.96
CA ALA A 19 -0.54 11.24 -6.78
C ALA A 19 -1.19 12.63 -6.55
N GLY A 20 -0.96 13.26 -5.40
CA GLY A 20 -1.45 14.60 -5.07
C GLY A 20 -0.58 15.74 -5.59
N GLY A 21 0.56 15.41 -6.22
CA GLY A 21 1.54 16.39 -6.69
C GLY A 21 2.65 16.71 -5.70
N GLU A 22 2.58 16.14 -4.49
CA GLU A 22 3.67 16.20 -3.50
C GLU A 22 4.88 15.39 -4.01
N VAL A 23 6.08 15.76 -3.60
CA VAL A 23 7.31 15.02 -3.90
C VAL A 23 8.02 14.72 -2.59
N LEU A 24 8.15 13.45 -2.29
CA LEU A 24 8.87 13.00 -1.09
C LEU A 24 10.17 12.27 -1.46
N THR A 25 11.01 12.02 -0.47
CA THR A 25 12.17 11.12 -0.57
C THR A 25 12.16 10.17 0.60
N LEU A 26 12.62 8.93 0.41
CA LEU A 26 12.67 7.96 1.52
C LEU A 26 13.63 8.41 2.65
N ALA A 27 14.66 9.21 2.31
CA ALA A 27 15.58 9.77 3.30
C ALA A 27 15.02 10.97 4.06
N GLY A 28 13.94 11.59 3.59
CA GLY A 28 13.34 12.81 4.15
C GLY A 28 11.96 12.58 4.76
N LEU A 29 11.65 11.35 5.15
CA LEU A 29 10.38 11.04 5.81
C LEU A 29 10.38 11.55 7.26
N ASP A 30 9.26 12.09 7.71
CA ASP A 30 9.04 12.53 9.08
C ASP A 30 8.85 11.35 10.03
N GLY A 31 8.25 10.25 9.53
CA GLY A 31 8.05 8.99 10.23
C GLY A 31 7.93 7.81 9.28
N GLN A 32 8.25 6.63 9.79
CA GLN A 32 8.12 5.41 8.99
C GLN A 32 7.91 4.18 9.87
N VAL A 33 7.14 3.22 9.34
CA VAL A 33 6.98 1.87 9.90
C VAL A 33 7.17 0.87 8.76
N ALA A 34 8.21 0.03 8.87
CA ALA A 34 8.46 -1.05 7.93
C ALA A 34 7.69 -2.31 8.36
N GLU A 35 7.31 -3.15 7.38
CA GLU A 35 6.68 -4.44 7.59
C GLU A 35 5.44 -4.35 8.52
N MET A 36 4.60 -3.34 8.28
CA MET A 36 3.41 -3.13 9.11
C MET A 36 2.39 -4.23 8.88
N GLU A 37 2.23 -5.12 9.85
CA GLU A 37 1.20 -6.15 9.84
C GLU A 37 -0.19 -5.56 10.04
N PHE A 38 -1.17 -6.03 9.28
CA PHE A 38 -2.57 -5.67 9.47
C PHE A 38 -3.49 -6.89 9.36
N TRP A 39 -4.65 -6.78 10.01
CA TRP A 39 -5.71 -7.76 9.98
C TRP A 39 -7.04 -7.06 9.65
N ILE A 40 -7.79 -7.60 8.71
CA ILE A 40 -9.12 -7.10 8.36
C ILE A 40 -10.10 -8.27 8.47
N ALA A 41 -11.02 -8.20 9.43
CA ALA A 41 -12.12 -9.14 9.49
C ALA A 41 -13.08 -8.89 8.32
N VAL A 42 -13.46 -9.95 7.63
CA VAL A 42 -14.40 -9.92 6.51
C VAL A 42 -15.46 -11.01 6.68
N HIS A 43 -16.69 -10.67 6.35
CA HIS A 43 -17.80 -11.62 6.39
C HIS A 43 -18.73 -11.39 5.20
N GLU A 44 -18.98 -12.47 4.48
CA GLU A 44 -19.84 -12.46 3.31
C GLU A 44 -19.50 -11.38 2.28
N VAL A 45 -18.22 -11.00 2.18
CA VAL A 45 -17.79 -10.02 1.19
C VAL A 45 -17.76 -10.68 -0.19
N GLY A 46 -18.70 -10.29 -1.03
CA GLY A 46 -18.78 -10.78 -2.42
C GLY A 46 -17.63 -10.26 -3.27
N LEU A 47 -16.79 -11.16 -3.80
CA LEU A 47 -15.62 -10.80 -4.62
C LEU A 47 -16.00 -10.02 -5.87
N ALA A 48 -17.12 -10.36 -6.54
CA ALA A 48 -17.58 -9.62 -7.73
C ALA A 48 -17.94 -8.16 -7.41
N ARG A 49 -18.52 -7.91 -6.23
CA ARG A 49 -18.86 -6.55 -5.79
C ARG A 49 -17.61 -5.76 -5.41
N LEU A 50 -16.69 -6.39 -4.69
CA LEU A 50 -15.39 -5.81 -4.36
C LEU A 50 -14.63 -5.43 -5.63
N ASP A 51 -14.56 -6.35 -6.60
CA ASP A 51 -13.91 -6.16 -7.88
C ASP A 51 -14.50 -4.99 -8.66
N ALA A 52 -15.81 -4.96 -8.83
CA ALA A 52 -16.51 -3.88 -9.51
C ALA A 52 -16.24 -2.52 -8.85
N LEU A 53 -16.24 -2.45 -7.53
CA LEU A 53 -15.99 -1.23 -6.77
C LEU A 53 -14.56 -0.74 -6.97
N VAL A 54 -13.56 -1.61 -6.85
CA VAL A 54 -12.15 -1.28 -7.07
C VAL A 54 -11.92 -0.87 -8.52
N CYS A 55 -12.43 -1.65 -9.48
CA CYS A 55 -12.27 -1.35 -10.91
C CYS A 55 -12.83 0.02 -11.29
N SER A 56 -13.99 0.40 -10.77
CA SER A 56 -14.63 1.68 -11.11
C SER A 56 -13.92 2.91 -10.54
N HIS A 57 -13.10 2.75 -9.50
CA HIS A 57 -12.48 3.87 -8.78
C HIS A 57 -10.94 3.92 -8.86
N THR A 58 -10.32 2.99 -9.57
CA THR A 58 -8.85 2.94 -9.72
C THR A 58 -8.45 2.94 -11.19
N LEU A 59 -7.32 3.55 -11.50
CA LEU A 59 -6.69 3.53 -12.84
C LEU A 59 -7.67 3.92 -13.97
N GLY A 60 -8.54 4.89 -13.70
CA GLY A 60 -9.52 5.38 -14.70
C GLY A 60 -10.53 4.35 -15.17
N GLY A 61 -10.76 3.27 -14.43
CA GLY A 61 -11.72 2.22 -14.79
C GLY A 61 -11.24 1.32 -15.94
N VAL A 62 -9.94 1.32 -16.25
CA VAL A 62 -9.39 0.48 -17.33
C VAL A 62 -9.68 -1.00 -17.08
N ALA A 63 -10.08 -1.70 -18.15
CA ALA A 63 -10.39 -3.13 -18.11
C ALA A 63 -9.18 -3.97 -17.66
N ARG A 64 -9.43 -4.95 -16.81
CA ARG A 64 -8.43 -5.82 -16.20
C ARG A 64 -9.00 -7.21 -15.94
N PRO A 65 -8.17 -8.23 -15.64
CA PRO A 65 -8.67 -9.56 -15.29
C PRO A 65 -9.66 -9.49 -14.12
N ALA A 66 -10.83 -10.09 -14.25
CA ALA A 66 -11.83 -10.15 -13.19
C ALA A 66 -11.39 -11.11 -12.07
N LEU A 67 -11.77 -10.83 -10.84
CA LEU A 67 -11.64 -11.79 -9.75
C LEU A 67 -12.60 -12.97 -9.97
N GLN A 68 -12.19 -14.14 -9.52
CA GLN A 68 -13.08 -15.31 -9.54
C GLN A 68 -14.30 -15.04 -8.64
N PRO A 69 -15.51 -15.41 -9.09
CA PRO A 69 -16.69 -15.27 -8.26
C PRO A 69 -16.55 -16.07 -6.95
N GLY A 70 -16.91 -15.45 -5.84
CA GLY A 70 -16.84 -16.10 -4.52
C GLY A 70 -17.22 -15.13 -3.41
N GLN A 71 -17.08 -15.62 -2.19
CA GLN A 71 -17.27 -14.84 -0.97
C GLN A 71 -16.03 -14.97 -0.07
N LEU A 72 -15.61 -13.86 0.52
CA LEU A 72 -14.57 -13.83 1.53
C LEU A 72 -15.19 -13.88 2.92
N ASN A 73 -14.71 -14.80 3.74
CA ASN A 73 -15.07 -14.95 5.14
C ASN A 73 -13.82 -15.22 5.97
N GLY A 74 -13.71 -14.57 7.13
CA GLY A 74 -12.61 -14.79 8.06
C GLY A 74 -11.73 -13.57 8.23
N MET A 75 -10.42 -13.77 8.37
CA MET A 75 -9.44 -12.72 8.60
C MET A 75 -8.50 -12.60 7.40
N LEU A 76 -8.50 -11.44 6.76
CA LEU A 76 -7.46 -11.10 5.79
C LEU A 76 -6.25 -10.56 6.55
N LYS A 77 -5.12 -11.20 6.38
CA LYS A 77 -3.83 -10.78 6.92
C LYS A 77 -2.94 -10.26 5.80
N GLY A 78 -2.22 -9.20 6.07
CA GLY A 78 -1.23 -8.68 5.13
C GLY A 78 -0.13 -7.90 5.84
N PHE A 79 0.92 -7.58 5.07
CA PHE A 79 2.04 -6.75 5.48
C PHE A 79 2.19 -5.62 4.47
N ILE A 80 2.32 -4.40 4.98
CA ILE A 80 2.66 -3.24 4.17
C ILE A 80 4.16 -3.05 4.29
N ASP A 81 4.90 -3.12 3.18
CA ASP A 81 6.36 -3.04 3.19
C ASP A 81 6.85 -1.79 3.93
N LEU A 82 6.21 -0.64 3.68
CA LEU A 82 6.51 0.59 4.39
C LEU A 82 5.26 1.49 4.48
N VAL A 83 4.94 1.94 5.68
CA VAL A 83 4.08 3.11 5.90
C VAL A 83 4.99 4.30 6.15
N ALA A 84 4.83 5.34 5.35
CA ALA A 84 5.65 6.55 5.39
C ALA A 84 4.81 7.76 5.80
N GLU A 85 5.38 8.63 6.64
CA GLU A 85 4.81 9.94 6.97
C GLU A 85 5.68 11.04 6.37
N HIS A 86 5.03 11.99 5.68
CA HIS A 86 5.69 13.17 5.11
C HIS A 86 4.72 14.34 5.10
N GLU A 87 5.11 15.45 5.74
CA GLU A 87 4.31 16.67 5.86
C GLU A 87 2.88 16.44 6.35
N GLY A 88 2.72 15.55 7.35
CA GLY A 88 1.43 15.21 7.94
C GLY A 88 0.52 14.35 7.07
N ARG A 89 1.03 13.81 5.96
CA ARG A 89 0.35 12.82 5.11
C ARG A 89 1.00 11.46 5.26
N TYR A 90 0.18 10.43 5.17
CA TYR A 90 0.60 9.03 5.28
C TYR A 90 0.47 8.33 3.94
N TYR A 91 1.48 7.57 3.58
CA TYR A 91 1.60 6.84 2.33
C TYR A 91 1.82 5.36 2.60
N VAL A 92 1.24 4.49 1.79
CA VAL A 92 1.66 3.10 1.71
C VAL A 92 2.66 2.95 0.59
N VAL A 93 3.79 2.32 0.86
CA VAL A 93 4.85 2.10 -0.12
C VAL A 93 5.06 0.60 -0.25
N ASP A 94 5.20 0.12 -1.48
CA ASP A 94 5.44 -1.28 -1.81
C ASP A 94 6.56 -1.39 -2.84
N TYR A 95 7.49 -2.32 -2.61
CA TYR A 95 8.65 -2.51 -3.47
C TYR A 95 8.42 -3.64 -4.47
N LYS A 96 8.46 -3.29 -5.76
CA LYS A 96 8.25 -4.24 -6.86
C LYS A 96 9.56 -4.60 -7.56
N SER A 97 9.89 -5.89 -7.61
CA SER A 97 11.06 -6.42 -8.30
C SER A 97 10.75 -6.96 -9.70
N ASN A 98 9.53 -6.75 -10.21
CA ASN A 98 9.07 -7.21 -11.50
C ASN A 98 10.03 -6.80 -12.63
N TRP A 99 10.28 -7.72 -13.55
CA TRP A 99 11.09 -7.47 -14.74
C TRP A 99 10.17 -7.08 -15.91
N LEU A 100 10.21 -5.82 -16.32
CA LEU A 100 9.40 -5.30 -17.42
C LEU A 100 10.17 -5.23 -18.73
N GLY A 101 11.50 -5.37 -18.68
CA GLY A 101 12.37 -5.35 -19.86
C GLY A 101 13.83 -5.11 -19.50
N PRO A 102 14.72 -5.11 -20.51
CA PRO A 102 16.16 -5.13 -20.29
C PRO A 102 16.78 -3.81 -19.83
N ASP A 103 16.05 -2.72 -19.96
CA ASP A 103 16.53 -1.35 -19.66
C ASP A 103 15.49 -0.48 -18.97
N ASP A 104 15.90 0.70 -18.55
CA ASP A 104 15.04 1.66 -17.86
C ASP A 104 13.85 2.17 -18.71
N ALA A 105 13.97 2.16 -20.05
CA ALA A 105 12.88 2.59 -20.93
C ALA A 105 11.68 1.64 -20.87
N ALA A 106 11.91 0.38 -20.49
CA ALA A 106 10.85 -0.60 -20.27
C ALA A 106 9.95 -0.29 -19.07
N TYR A 107 10.39 0.60 -18.17
CA TYR A 107 9.65 1.01 -16.96
C TYR A 107 8.92 2.34 -17.16
N SER A 108 8.29 2.51 -18.32
CA SER A 108 7.41 3.67 -18.55
C SER A 108 6.16 3.61 -17.64
N ALA A 109 5.50 4.75 -17.47
CA ALA A 109 4.25 4.82 -16.67
C ALA A 109 3.20 3.84 -17.20
N GLU A 110 3.07 3.71 -18.52
CA GLU A 110 2.12 2.79 -19.16
C GLU A 110 2.52 1.32 -18.95
N ALA A 111 3.81 0.99 -18.96
CA ALA A 111 4.29 -0.36 -18.71
C ALA A 111 4.05 -0.79 -17.27
N MET A 112 4.36 0.09 -16.31
CA MET A 112 4.07 -0.15 -14.90
C MET A 112 2.57 -0.27 -14.64
N THR A 113 1.75 0.57 -15.26
CA THR A 113 0.28 0.46 -15.14
C THR A 113 -0.24 -0.86 -15.69
N ARG A 114 0.26 -1.33 -16.84
CA ARG A 114 -0.13 -2.65 -17.37
C ARG A 114 0.24 -3.78 -16.42
N GLU A 115 1.42 -3.73 -15.81
CA GLU A 115 1.87 -4.71 -14.83
C GLU A 115 0.99 -4.73 -13.60
N ILE A 116 0.62 -3.55 -13.08
CA ILE A 116 -0.29 -3.41 -11.95
C ILE A 116 -1.65 -4.04 -12.27
N LEU A 117 -2.21 -3.73 -13.43
CA LEU A 117 -3.50 -4.29 -13.86
C LEU A 117 -3.45 -5.80 -14.07
N ALA A 118 -2.36 -6.32 -14.67
CA ALA A 118 -2.20 -7.76 -14.95
C ALA A 118 -2.12 -8.59 -13.66
N HIS A 119 -1.50 -8.06 -12.61
CA HIS A 119 -1.31 -8.73 -11.32
C HIS A 119 -2.29 -8.25 -10.24
N ARG A 120 -3.27 -7.43 -10.59
CA ARG A 120 -4.27 -6.89 -9.67
C ARG A 120 -3.66 -6.19 -8.45
N TYR A 121 -2.50 -5.53 -8.62
CA TYR A 121 -1.83 -4.80 -7.55
C TYR A 121 -2.64 -3.58 -7.06
N GLU A 122 -3.58 -3.08 -7.86
CA GLU A 122 -4.51 -2.04 -7.42
C GLU A 122 -5.44 -2.53 -6.30
N LEU A 123 -5.79 -3.79 -6.28
CA LEU A 123 -6.54 -4.37 -5.17
C LEU A 123 -5.68 -4.41 -3.90
N GLN A 124 -4.41 -4.77 -4.04
CA GLN A 124 -3.46 -4.80 -2.93
C GLN A 124 -3.33 -3.42 -2.28
N TYR A 125 -3.02 -2.35 -3.05
CA TYR A 125 -2.88 -1.04 -2.43
C TYR A 125 -4.19 -0.46 -1.90
N VAL A 126 -5.34 -0.80 -2.47
CA VAL A 126 -6.64 -0.41 -1.92
C VAL A 126 -6.86 -1.03 -0.54
N LEU A 127 -6.50 -2.31 -0.35
CA LEU A 127 -6.58 -2.98 0.95
C LEU A 127 -5.57 -2.39 1.95
N TYR A 128 -4.37 -2.04 1.50
CA TYR A 128 -3.38 -1.35 2.32
C TYR A 128 -3.86 0.03 2.78
N LEU A 129 -4.46 0.80 1.87
CA LEU A 129 -5.05 2.09 2.20
C LEU A 129 -6.27 1.97 3.11
N LEU A 130 -7.05 0.90 2.98
CA LEU A 130 -8.14 0.61 3.93
C LEU A 130 -7.59 0.31 5.34
N ALA A 131 -6.53 -0.49 5.43
CA ALA A 131 -5.87 -0.77 6.71
C ALA A 131 -5.30 0.51 7.35
N LEU A 132 -4.60 1.32 6.54
CA LEU A 132 -4.07 2.62 6.96
C LEU A 132 -5.19 3.58 7.38
N HIS A 133 -6.28 3.68 6.61
CA HIS A 133 -7.45 4.49 6.94
C HIS A 133 -8.03 4.15 8.32
N ARG A 134 -8.21 2.86 8.60
CA ARG A 134 -8.69 2.38 9.90
C ARG A 134 -7.74 2.74 11.03
N LEU A 135 -6.44 2.53 10.81
CA LEU A 135 -5.42 2.87 11.78
C LEU A 135 -5.44 4.37 12.10
N LEU A 136 -5.45 5.22 11.08
CA LEU A 136 -5.45 6.68 11.26
C LEU A 136 -6.74 7.18 11.93
N LYS A 137 -7.91 6.60 11.61
CA LYS A 137 -9.17 6.90 12.32
C LYS A 137 -9.11 6.64 13.82
N LEU A 138 -8.34 5.65 14.23
CA LEU A 138 -8.16 5.31 15.65
C LEU A 138 -7.09 6.18 16.33
N ARG A 139 -6.17 6.77 15.56
CA ARG A 139 -4.97 7.46 16.08
C ARG A 139 -5.06 8.97 16.05
N LEU A 140 -5.67 9.50 15.01
CA LEU A 140 -5.78 10.94 14.79
C LEU A 140 -7.17 11.42 15.20
N PRO A 141 -7.30 12.27 16.24
CA PRO A 141 -8.61 12.77 16.69
C PRO A 141 -9.37 13.55 15.61
N ASP A 142 -8.65 14.25 14.74
CA ASP A 142 -9.17 15.06 13.65
C ASP A 142 -8.94 14.43 12.28
N TYR A 143 -8.92 13.09 12.21
CA TYR A 143 -8.67 12.37 10.99
C TYR A 143 -9.64 12.73 9.86
N ASP A 144 -9.07 13.06 8.72
CA ASP A 144 -9.74 13.26 7.45
C ASP A 144 -8.93 12.59 6.34
N TYR A 145 -9.57 11.76 5.51
CA TYR A 145 -8.91 11.01 4.45
C TYR A 145 -8.18 11.94 3.46
N ASP A 146 -8.85 13.00 3.03
CA ASP A 146 -8.33 13.88 2.00
C ASP A 146 -7.17 14.73 2.48
N ARG A 147 -7.08 14.94 3.78
CA ARG A 147 -6.00 15.68 4.43
C ARG A 147 -4.83 14.78 4.79
N HIS A 148 -5.09 13.58 5.32
CA HIS A 148 -4.04 12.78 5.94
C HIS A 148 -3.56 11.58 5.11
N VAL A 149 -4.30 11.13 4.08
CA VAL A 149 -3.85 10.04 3.22
C VAL A 149 -3.23 10.60 1.95
N GLY A 150 -1.96 10.30 1.73
CA GLY A 150 -1.21 10.72 0.54
C GLY A 150 -1.38 9.75 -0.64
N GLY A 151 -1.71 8.49 -0.37
CA GLY A 151 -1.93 7.47 -1.39
C GLY A 151 -0.94 6.30 -1.31
N ALA A 152 -0.84 5.57 -2.41
CA ALA A 152 0.07 4.44 -2.58
C ALA A 152 1.20 4.80 -3.54
N LEU A 153 2.41 4.32 -3.21
CA LEU A 153 3.61 4.43 -4.03
C LEU A 153 4.15 3.02 -4.29
N TYR A 154 4.08 2.58 -5.53
CA TYR A 154 4.67 1.32 -5.96
C TYR A 154 6.01 1.60 -6.65
N LEU A 155 7.08 1.11 -6.03
CA LEU A 155 8.45 1.39 -6.43
C LEU A 155 9.03 0.21 -7.20
N PHE A 156 9.01 0.28 -8.52
CA PHE A 156 9.64 -0.70 -9.41
C PHE A 156 11.15 -0.50 -9.39
N LEU A 157 11.84 -1.26 -8.53
CA LEU A 157 13.25 -1.07 -8.20
C LEU A 157 14.17 -1.10 -9.42
N ARG A 158 13.86 -1.96 -10.41
CA ARG A 158 14.64 -2.11 -11.64
C ARG A 158 14.52 -0.91 -12.59
N GLY A 159 13.43 -0.13 -12.49
CA GLY A 159 13.19 1.08 -13.28
C GLY A 159 13.68 2.36 -12.60
N SER A 160 14.45 2.23 -11.54
CA SER A 160 14.79 3.35 -10.66
C SER A 160 15.64 4.45 -11.31
N HIS A 161 16.35 4.18 -12.39
CA HIS A 161 17.16 5.16 -13.13
C HIS A 161 16.44 5.75 -14.34
N GLY A 162 15.29 5.22 -14.72
CA GLY A 162 14.50 5.67 -15.87
C GLY A 162 13.83 7.03 -15.66
N ALA A 163 13.32 7.62 -16.73
CA ALA A 163 12.65 8.92 -16.71
C ALA A 163 11.42 8.95 -15.78
N ALA A 164 10.66 7.85 -15.70
CA ALA A 164 9.55 7.69 -14.76
C ALA A 164 10.01 7.33 -13.33
N GLY A 165 11.31 7.17 -13.12
CA GLY A 165 11.91 6.82 -11.84
C GLY A 165 11.45 5.49 -11.26
N GLY A 166 10.75 4.63 -12.01
CA GLY A 166 10.17 3.39 -11.50
C GLY A 166 9.06 3.62 -10.47
N VAL A 167 8.43 4.79 -10.46
CA VAL A 167 7.38 5.14 -9.50
C VAL A 167 6.02 5.08 -10.16
N HIS A 168 5.13 4.28 -9.60
CA HIS A 168 3.70 4.38 -9.85
C HIS A 168 3.03 4.89 -8.59
N ALA A 169 2.27 5.97 -8.71
CA ALA A 169 1.58 6.60 -7.59
C ALA A 169 0.09 6.71 -7.90
N GLU A 170 -0.75 6.29 -6.96
CA GLU A 170 -2.19 6.48 -7.04
C GLU A 170 -2.78 6.78 -5.66
N ARG A 171 -3.80 7.61 -5.67
CA ARG A 171 -4.61 7.92 -4.49
C ARG A 171 -6.07 7.66 -4.84
N PRO A 172 -6.58 6.46 -4.55
CA PRO A 172 -7.99 6.14 -4.71
C PRO A 172 -8.88 7.16 -3.99
N PRO A 173 -10.07 7.47 -4.52
CA PRO A 173 -10.95 8.46 -3.91
C PRO A 173 -11.49 7.96 -2.56
N ARG A 174 -11.73 8.89 -1.64
CA ARG A 174 -12.30 8.66 -0.31
C ARG A 174 -13.53 7.76 -0.35
N VAL A 175 -14.42 7.97 -1.32
CA VAL A 175 -15.66 7.20 -1.44
C VAL A 175 -15.42 5.69 -1.60
N LEU A 176 -14.35 5.28 -2.28
CA LEU A 176 -13.97 3.88 -2.39
C LEU A 176 -13.60 3.29 -1.03
N ILE A 177 -12.72 3.97 -0.31
CA ILE A 177 -12.20 3.48 0.96
C ILE A 177 -13.29 3.43 2.03
N GLU A 178 -14.16 4.44 2.07
CA GLU A 178 -15.31 4.46 2.99
C GLU A 178 -16.33 3.36 2.67
N ALA A 179 -16.63 3.12 1.39
CA ALA A 179 -17.53 2.03 0.99
C ALA A 179 -16.97 0.65 1.38
N LEU A 180 -15.65 0.46 1.28
CA LEU A 180 -15.00 -0.77 1.73
C LEU A 180 -14.97 -0.87 3.26
N ASP A 181 -14.75 0.25 3.97
CA ASP A 181 -14.78 0.28 5.43
C ASP A 181 -16.16 -0.10 5.97
N GLU A 182 -17.23 0.37 5.35
CA GLU A 182 -18.61 -0.01 5.70
C GLU A 182 -18.89 -1.50 5.47
N GLN A 183 -18.47 -2.05 4.32
CA GLN A 183 -18.64 -3.48 4.04
C GLN A 183 -17.91 -4.37 5.04
N ALA A 184 -16.75 -3.96 5.50
CA ALA A 184 -15.97 -4.72 6.47
C ALA A 184 -16.38 -4.44 7.94
N ARG A 185 -17.17 -3.38 8.21
CA ARG A 185 -17.66 -3.03 9.56
C ARG A 185 -18.78 -3.91 10.07
N LEU A 186 -19.52 -4.56 9.22
CA LEU A 186 -20.71 -5.30 9.64
C LEU A 186 -20.43 -6.42 10.66
N LEU A 187 -19.15 -6.67 11.06
CA LEU A 187 -18.81 -7.74 12.00
C LEU A 187 -17.55 -7.53 12.89
N VAL A 188 -17.19 -6.32 13.27
CA VAL A 188 -16.13 -6.17 14.28
C VAL A 188 -16.66 -5.55 15.56
N ASP A 189 -17.44 -6.33 16.29
CA ASP A 189 -17.48 -6.25 17.75
C ASP A 189 -16.81 -7.52 18.24
N VAL A 190 -15.67 -7.46 18.88
CA VAL A 190 -15.15 -8.24 20.01
C VAL A 190 -13.62 -8.47 20.07
N GLU A 191 -12.80 -8.45 18.97
CA GLU A 191 -11.36 -8.77 19.13
C GLU A 191 -10.34 -7.73 18.64
N GLY A 192 -10.78 -6.58 18.11
CA GLY A 192 -9.90 -5.55 17.53
C GLY A 192 -9.05 -4.74 18.50
N GLU A 193 -9.33 -4.77 19.82
CA GLU A 193 -8.63 -3.90 20.78
C GLU A 193 -7.20 -4.37 21.13
N ARG A 194 -6.89 -5.65 20.96
CA ARG A 194 -5.57 -6.19 21.35
C ARG A 194 -4.47 -5.90 20.34
N THR A 195 -4.78 -5.94 19.05
CA THR A 195 -3.81 -5.70 17.97
C THR A 195 -3.53 -4.21 17.77
N ALA A 196 -4.51 -3.34 18.02
CA ALA A 196 -4.34 -1.90 17.98
C ALA A 196 -3.28 -1.39 18.98
N HIS A 197 -3.13 -2.04 20.13
CA HIS A 197 -2.15 -1.64 21.15
C HIS A 197 -0.69 -1.93 20.76
N ALA A 198 -0.43 -3.02 20.01
CA ALA A 198 0.93 -3.36 19.56
C ALA A 198 1.44 -2.39 18.47
N ALA A 199 0.59 -2.01 17.52
CA ALA A 199 0.93 -1.02 16.51
C ALA A 199 1.13 0.40 17.11
N HIS A 200 0.47 0.69 18.22
CA HIS A 200 0.63 1.97 18.92
C HIS A 200 2.04 2.18 19.46
N ALA A 201 2.64 1.15 20.02
CA ALA A 201 3.99 1.22 20.56
C ALA A 201 5.03 1.44 19.46
N ALA A 202 4.81 0.93 18.24
CA ALA A 202 5.74 1.04 17.13
C ALA A 202 5.79 2.45 16.51
N LEU A 203 4.65 3.15 16.43
CA LEU A 203 4.57 4.50 15.85
C LEU A 203 5.04 5.61 16.81
N LEU A 204 5.16 5.32 18.12
CA LEU A 204 5.54 6.31 19.13
C LEU A 204 6.96 6.13 19.69
N GLN A 205 7.74 5.15 19.22
CA GLN A 205 9.12 4.96 19.68
C GLN A 205 10.12 5.36 18.60
N PRO A 206 10.93 6.42 18.80
CA PRO A 206 12.10 6.66 17.98
C PRO A 206 13.17 5.61 18.32
N GLY A 207 13.39 4.67 17.40
CA GLY A 207 14.56 3.80 17.36
C GLY A 207 14.58 2.64 18.34
N LEU A 208 14.10 1.46 17.89
CA LEU A 208 14.62 0.18 18.38
C LEU A 208 14.67 -0.82 17.23
N ARG A 209 15.87 -1.37 17.05
CA ARG A 209 16.20 -2.47 16.13
C ARG A 209 15.73 -3.79 16.74
N GLY A 210 15.17 -4.67 15.94
CA GLY A 210 14.97 -6.05 16.32
C GLY A 210 14.60 -6.87 15.09
N VAL A 211 15.58 -7.54 14.53
CA VAL A 211 15.42 -8.59 13.52
C VAL A 211 15.04 -9.87 14.26
N GLU A 212 13.87 -10.43 13.95
CA GLU A 212 13.62 -11.85 14.17
C GLU A 212 13.11 -12.50 12.89
N GLN A 213 13.77 -13.58 12.52
CA GLN A 213 13.55 -14.40 11.35
C GLN A 213 12.37 -15.36 11.55
N GLY A 214 11.64 -15.59 10.48
CA GLY A 214 11.01 -16.86 10.19
C GLY A 214 9.51 -16.91 10.26
N THR A 215 8.90 -17.05 9.12
CA THR A 215 7.98 -18.13 8.73
C THR A 215 7.29 -17.75 7.42
N GLU A 216 7.18 -18.71 6.52
CA GLU A 216 6.52 -18.61 5.22
C GLU A 216 5.12 -18.03 5.36
N HIS A 217 4.87 -16.91 4.69
CA HIS A 217 3.56 -16.25 4.66
C HIS A 217 3.00 -16.31 3.25
N ALA A 218 1.83 -16.92 3.13
CA ALA A 218 1.02 -16.78 1.92
C ALA A 218 0.72 -15.29 1.71
N CYS A 219 1.19 -14.74 0.60
CA CYS A 219 0.92 -13.38 0.22
C CYS A 219 -0.58 -13.26 -0.09
N LEU A 220 -1.19 -12.13 0.25
CA LEU A 220 -2.61 -11.85 -0.03
C LEU A 220 -2.98 -12.09 -1.52
N VAL A 221 -2.01 -11.98 -2.42
CA VAL A 221 -2.14 -12.22 -3.86
C VAL A 221 -2.33 -13.70 -4.19
N ASP A 222 -1.84 -14.62 -3.34
CA ASP A 222 -1.97 -16.08 -3.55
C ASP A 222 -3.32 -16.61 -3.05
N ALA A 223 -4.08 -15.81 -2.32
CA ALA A 223 -5.39 -16.17 -1.77
C ALA A 223 -6.58 -15.60 -2.58
N LEU A 224 -6.32 -14.75 -3.59
CA LEU A 224 -7.30 -14.13 -4.49
C LEU A 224 -7.08 -14.59 -5.93
#